data_4b3644c557802e0e2ab17fa6749acc68
#
_entry.id   4b3644c557802e0e2ab17fa6749acc68
#
_cell.length_a   1.000
_cell.length_b   1.000
_cell.length_c   1.000
_cell.angle_alpha   90.00
_cell.angle_beta   90.00
_cell.angle_gamma   90.00
#
_symmetry.space_group_name_H-M   'P 1'
#
loop_
_entity.id
_entity.type
_entity.pdbx_description
1 polymer ?
#
loop_
_entity_poly.entity_id
_entity_poly.type
_entity_poly.pdbx_seq_one_letter_code
_entity_poly.pdbx_strand_id
1 'polypeptide(L)'
;GRVPTIAIDRLKKITGNGAKTVLNCVYGNRAWEDTLTELQDTLEGQGFICVAALATVAEHSIFRQFATGRPDDIDKAELIEMAAKIQDRLDADFRGKLELEGSHETYKIFGGTPLKPTGNDDCSGCGLCARECPVGAIDVADPKNTILEKCISCMRCIGICPKGARKVDQNLWNMMAEKMAPVLGGRKENHLFL
;
A
#
# COMPACT_ATOMS: atom_id res chain seq x y z
N GLY A 1 -1.05 -4.83 -8.55
CA GLY A 1 -1.16 -3.63 -7.70
C GLY A 1 -1.08 -2.36 -8.52
N ARG A 2 -1.62 -1.32 -7.94
CA ARG A 2 -1.59 0.05 -8.43
C ARG A 2 -1.43 0.98 -7.25
N VAL A 3 -0.91 2.16 -7.46
CA VAL A 3 -0.93 3.22 -6.45
C VAL A 3 -2.39 3.66 -6.25
N PRO A 4 -2.89 3.80 -5.01
CA PRO A 4 -4.22 4.36 -4.80
C PRO A 4 -4.35 5.75 -5.44
N THR A 5 -5.44 6.00 -6.18
CA THR A 5 -5.64 7.26 -6.94
C THR A 5 -5.42 8.50 -6.06
N ILE A 6 -5.92 8.48 -4.82
CA ILE A 6 -5.74 9.59 -3.88
C ILE A 6 -4.25 9.87 -3.56
N ALA A 7 -3.38 8.85 -3.60
CA ALA A 7 -1.94 9.03 -3.40
C ALA A 7 -1.31 9.67 -4.64
N ILE A 8 -1.67 9.20 -5.83
CA ILE A 8 -1.24 9.82 -7.11
C ILE A 8 -1.66 11.29 -7.17
N ASP A 9 -2.91 11.62 -6.81
CA ASP A 9 -3.42 12.99 -6.81
C ASP A 9 -2.66 13.91 -5.84
N ARG A 10 -2.17 13.35 -4.73
CA ARG A 10 -1.32 14.08 -3.77
C ARG A 10 0.11 14.24 -4.29
N LEU A 11 0.70 13.21 -4.87
CA LEU A 11 2.06 13.25 -5.43
C LEU A 11 2.15 14.26 -6.58
N LYS A 12 1.14 14.35 -7.44
CA LYS A 12 1.07 15.34 -8.53
C LYS A 12 1.06 16.80 -8.07
N LYS A 13 0.90 17.08 -6.77
CA LYS A 13 0.97 18.43 -6.19
C LYS A 13 2.37 18.80 -5.69
N ILE A 14 3.33 17.89 -5.77
CA ILE A 14 4.69 18.09 -5.27
C ILE A 14 5.61 18.31 -6.47
N THR A 15 6.47 19.31 -6.42
CA THR A 15 7.48 19.58 -7.46
C THR A 15 8.83 19.07 -7.01
N GLY A 16 9.49 18.25 -7.83
CA GLY A 16 10.74 17.58 -7.48
C GLY A 16 11.97 18.48 -7.58
N ASN A 17 12.01 19.43 -8.53
CA ASN A 17 13.16 20.35 -8.76
C ASN A 17 14.51 19.62 -8.85
N GLY A 18 14.54 18.41 -9.43
CA GLY A 18 15.76 17.60 -9.52
C GLY A 18 16.13 16.85 -8.22
N ALA A 19 15.27 16.85 -7.20
CA ALA A 19 15.52 16.08 -5.98
C ALA A 19 15.56 14.58 -6.29
N LYS A 20 16.55 13.89 -5.70
CA LYS A 20 16.64 12.44 -5.77
C LYS A 20 15.54 11.81 -4.90
N THR A 21 14.94 10.73 -5.40
CA THR A 21 13.90 10.00 -4.69
C THR A 21 14.13 8.49 -4.75
N VAL A 22 13.76 7.80 -3.69
CA VAL A 22 13.71 6.35 -3.60
C VAL A 22 12.24 5.94 -3.52
N LEU A 23 11.81 5.06 -4.43
CA LEU A 23 10.47 4.53 -4.45
C LEU A 23 10.35 3.36 -3.48
N ASN A 24 9.26 3.25 -2.73
CA ASN A 24 8.99 2.06 -1.93
C ASN A 24 7.52 1.65 -2.05
N CYS A 25 7.29 0.45 -2.56
CA CYS A 25 5.99 -0.20 -2.58
C CYS A 25 5.93 -1.26 -1.48
N VAL A 26 5.13 -1.01 -0.44
CA VAL A 26 4.82 -2.02 0.59
C VAL A 26 3.64 -2.86 0.12
N TYR A 27 3.84 -4.19 -0.01
CA TYR A 27 2.80 -5.08 -0.51
C TYR A 27 2.53 -6.26 0.43
N GLY A 28 1.28 -6.74 0.40
CA GLY A 28 0.79 -7.82 1.28
C GLY A 28 0.96 -9.21 0.67
N ASN A 29 2.19 -9.65 0.39
CA ASN A 29 2.54 -11.01 -0.01
C ASN A 29 1.91 -11.52 -1.33
N ARG A 30 1.31 -10.66 -2.18
CA ARG A 30 0.80 -11.08 -3.49
C ARG A 30 1.74 -10.66 -4.63
N ALA A 31 1.65 -9.42 -5.02
CA ALA A 31 2.47 -8.77 -6.04
C ALA A 31 2.26 -7.25 -5.99
N TRP A 32 3.25 -6.49 -6.41
CA TRP A 32 3.18 -5.03 -6.56
C TRP A 32 2.78 -4.60 -7.98
N GLU A 33 2.95 -5.50 -8.98
CA GLU A 33 2.59 -5.28 -10.40
C GLU A 33 3.13 -3.92 -10.91
N ASP A 34 2.29 -3.04 -11.43
CA ASP A 34 2.71 -1.75 -12.00
C ASP A 34 2.85 -0.63 -10.95
N THR A 35 2.84 -0.94 -9.64
CA THR A 35 2.88 0.10 -8.60
C THR A 35 4.17 0.91 -8.65
N LEU A 36 5.32 0.29 -8.87
CA LEU A 36 6.62 0.98 -8.91
C LEU A 36 6.79 1.79 -10.19
N THR A 37 6.37 1.26 -11.35
CA THR A 37 6.43 1.99 -12.63
C THR A 37 5.49 3.20 -12.61
N GLU A 38 4.27 3.06 -12.07
CA GLU A 38 3.33 4.18 -11.91
C GLU A 38 3.88 5.25 -10.96
N LEU A 39 4.54 4.88 -9.86
CA LEU A 39 5.22 5.82 -8.97
C LEU A 39 6.37 6.54 -9.67
N GLN A 40 7.21 5.80 -10.40
CA GLN A 40 8.32 6.36 -11.18
C GLN A 40 7.81 7.40 -12.17
N ASP A 41 6.89 7.02 -13.05
CA ASP A 41 6.35 7.91 -14.09
C ASP A 41 5.71 9.15 -13.47
N THR A 42 4.98 8.98 -12.35
CA THR A 42 4.36 10.11 -11.66
C THR A 42 5.41 11.06 -11.10
N LEU A 43 6.44 10.57 -10.43
CA LEU A 43 7.44 11.42 -9.76
C LEU A 43 8.45 12.03 -10.74
N GLU A 44 8.88 11.28 -11.75
CA GLU A 44 9.73 11.82 -12.83
C GLU A 44 8.98 12.91 -13.61
N GLY A 45 7.66 12.72 -13.86
CA GLY A 45 6.80 13.76 -14.42
C GLY A 45 6.66 15.02 -13.57
N GLN A 46 6.95 14.94 -12.27
CA GLN A 46 7.01 16.08 -11.34
C GLN A 46 8.44 16.63 -11.16
N GLY A 47 9.42 16.14 -11.93
CA GLY A 47 10.81 16.61 -11.92
C GLY A 47 11.67 16.01 -10.81
N PHE A 48 11.31 14.85 -10.24
CA PHE A 48 12.20 14.06 -9.37
C PHE A 48 13.15 13.20 -10.20
N ILE A 49 14.25 12.77 -9.59
CA ILE A 49 15.19 11.78 -10.14
C ILE A 49 15.04 10.50 -9.32
N CYS A 50 14.44 9.47 -9.91
CA CYS A 50 14.29 8.17 -9.26
C CYS A 50 15.62 7.44 -9.25
N VAL A 51 16.24 7.24 -8.09
CA VAL A 51 17.57 6.65 -7.96
C VAL A 51 17.55 5.18 -7.56
N ALA A 52 16.51 4.74 -6.90
CA ALA A 52 16.29 3.35 -6.50
C ALA A 52 14.80 3.07 -6.27
N ALA A 53 14.43 1.80 -6.31
CA ALA A 53 13.10 1.36 -5.91
C ALA A 53 13.16 0.09 -5.07
N LEU A 54 12.18 -0.06 -4.18
CA LEU A 54 11.98 -1.24 -3.34
C LEU A 54 10.55 -1.75 -3.47
N ALA A 55 10.41 -3.08 -3.49
CA ALA A 55 9.14 -3.73 -3.20
C ALA A 55 9.32 -4.52 -1.90
N THR A 56 8.68 -4.07 -0.82
CA THR A 56 8.87 -4.61 0.52
C THR A 56 7.62 -5.32 1.02
N VAL A 57 7.80 -6.46 1.69
CA VAL A 57 6.68 -7.27 2.14
C VAL A 57 6.24 -6.85 3.53
N ALA A 58 4.92 -6.76 3.73
CA ALA A 58 4.31 -6.63 5.05
C ALA A 58 3.12 -7.58 5.20
N GLU A 59 2.66 -7.76 6.43
CA GLU A 59 1.43 -8.51 6.72
C GLU A 59 0.27 -7.99 5.86
N HIS A 60 -0.49 -8.90 5.25
CA HIS A 60 -1.58 -8.53 4.36
C HIS A 60 -2.69 -7.80 5.11
N SER A 61 -3.02 -6.59 4.70
CA SER A 61 -3.93 -5.70 5.44
C SER A 61 -5.37 -6.25 5.61
N ILE A 62 -5.84 -7.09 4.66
CA ILE A 62 -7.18 -7.69 4.69
C ILE A 62 -7.14 -9.12 5.24
N PHE A 63 -6.22 -9.94 4.75
CA PHE A 63 -6.09 -11.37 5.07
C PHE A 63 -4.85 -11.59 5.93
N ARG A 64 -4.92 -11.17 7.19
CA ARG A 64 -3.78 -11.08 8.12
C ARG A 64 -3.09 -12.41 8.43
N GLN A 65 -3.68 -13.55 8.07
CA GLN A 65 -3.04 -14.87 8.12
C GLN A 65 -1.94 -15.05 7.07
N PHE A 66 -1.81 -14.14 6.09
CA PHE A 66 -0.74 -14.18 5.10
C PHE A 66 0.33 -13.13 5.42
N ALA A 67 1.58 -13.55 5.35
CA ALA A 67 2.75 -12.78 5.77
C ALA A 67 2.63 -12.24 7.22
N THR A 68 1.99 -13.02 8.10
CA THR A 68 1.78 -12.64 9.50
C THR A 68 3.10 -12.30 10.18
N GLY A 69 3.12 -11.17 10.90
CA GLY A 69 4.28 -10.69 11.64
C GLY A 69 5.40 -10.07 10.78
N ARG A 70 5.20 -9.93 9.45
CA ARG A 70 6.16 -9.24 8.60
C ARG A 70 5.94 -7.72 8.60
N PRO A 71 7.05 -6.93 8.53
CA PRO A 71 8.45 -7.33 8.41
C PRO A 71 9.00 -7.95 9.71
N ASP A 72 9.63 -9.12 9.59
CA ASP A 72 10.30 -9.84 10.68
C ASP A 72 11.81 -9.47 10.75
N ASP A 73 12.59 -10.18 11.56
CA ASP A 73 14.01 -9.86 11.74
C ASP A 73 14.85 -10.19 10.49
N ILE A 74 14.42 -11.15 9.66
CA ILE A 74 15.06 -11.43 8.37
C ILE A 74 14.82 -10.25 7.43
N ASP A 75 13.56 -9.79 7.33
CA ASP A 75 13.22 -8.61 6.52
C ASP A 75 13.99 -7.37 6.94
N LYS A 76 14.15 -7.15 8.26
CA LYS A 76 14.90 -6.00 8.78
C LYS A 76 16.36 -6.05 8.38
N ALA A 77 16.99 -7.24 8.46
CA ALA A 77 18.38 -7.41 8.01
C ALA A 77 18.53 -7.12 6.51
N GLU A 78 17.65 -7.68 5.68
CA GLU A 78 17.62 -7.42 4.23
C GLU A 78 17.45 -5.92 3.92
N LEU A 79 16.52 -5.25 4.60
CA LEU A 79 16.25 -3.82 4.40
C LEU A 79 17.43 -2.93 4.80
N ILE A 80 18.20 -3.32 5.83
CA ILE A 80 19.44 -2.61 6.21
C ILE A 80 20.48 -2.75 5.10
N GLU A 81 20.67 -3.93 4.54
CA GLU A 81 21.59 -4.14 3.42
C GLU A 81 21.15 -3.37 2.16
N MET A 82 19.84 -3.37 1.87
CA MET A 82 19.28 -2.58 0.76
C MET A 82 19.49 -1.09 0.95
N ALA A 83 19.33 -0.59 2.18
CA ALA A 83 19.56 0.81 2.51
C ALA A 83 21.03 1.22 2.30
N ALA A 84 21.99 0.35 2.66
CA ALA A 84 23.41 0.59 2.39
C ALA A 84 23.71 0.72 0.89
N LYS A 85 23.18 -0.19 0.07
CA LYS A 85 23.32 -0.15 -1.40
C LYS A 85 22.71 1.12 -2.02
N ILE A 86 21.58 1.58 -1.47
CA ILE A 86 20.95 2.83 -1.89
C ILE A 86 21.85 4.03 -1.52
N GLN A 87 22.45 4.01 -0.32
CA GLN A 87 23.38 5.05 0.11
C GLN A 87 24.60 5.13 -0.81
N ASP A 88 25.22 4.00 -1.14
CA ASP A 88 26.33 3.93 -2.08
C ASP A 88 25.97 4.55 -3.44
N ARG A 89 24.76 4.29 -3.94
CA ARG A 89 24.26 4.86 -5.20
C ARG A 89 24.02 6.38 -5.11
N LEU A 90 23.57 6.86 -3.95
CA LEU A 90 23.41 8.29 -3.70
C LEU A 90 24.77 9.01 -3.63
N ASP A 91 25.77 8.39 -2.99
CA ASP A 91 27.13 8.91 -2.85
C ASP A 91 27.86 8.95 -4.18
N ALA A 92 27.58 8.00 -5.07
CA ALA A 92 28.07 7.99 -6.44
C ALA A 92 27.42 9.03 -7.37
N ASP A 93 26.54 9.89 -6.83
CA ASP A 93 25.76 10.91 -7.57
C ASP A 93 25.06 10.36 -8.83
N PHE A 94 24.46 9.19 -8.70
CA PHE A 94 23.75 8.56 -9.82
C PHE A 94 22.72 9.51 -10.43
N ARG A 95 22.74 9.62 -11.77
CA ARG A 95 21.84 10.45 -12.57
C ARG A 95 21.31 9.70 -13.81
N GLY A 96 21.47 8.40 -13.84
CA GLY A 96 20.95 7.53 -14.89
C GLY A 96 19.45 7.32 -14.78
N LYS A 97 18.90 6.50 -15.66
CA LYS A 97 17.52 6.04 -15.60
C LYS A 97 17.44 4.79 -14.72
N LEU A 98 16.45 4.76 -13.82
CA LEU A 98 16.12 3.56 -13.08
C LEU A 98 15.25 2.65 -13.96
N GLU A 99 15.74 1.44 -14.25
CA GLU A 99 14.99 0.46 -15.04
C GLU A 99 14.12 -0.39 -14.11
N LEU A 100 12.80 -0.38 -14.34
CA LEU A 100 11.82 -1.17 -13.60
C LEU A 100 11.06 -2.10 -14.55
N GLU A 101 10.74 -3.29 -14.05
CA GLU A 101 9.81 -4.19 -14.74
C GLU A 101 8.37 -3.69 -14.60
N GLY A 102 7.63 -3.71 -15.70
CA GLY A 102 6.24 -3.30 -15.75
C GLY A 102 5.90 -2.45 -16.96
N SER A 103 4.67 -2.00 -17.06
CA SER A 103 4.22 -1.14 -18.16
C SER A 103 4.32 0.33 -17.76
N HIS A 104 4.88 1.15 -18.67
CA HIS A 104 4.87 2.61 -18.59
C HIS A 104 3.77 3.25 -19.47
N GLU A 105 3.10 2.45 -20.30
CA GLU A 105 2.05 2.94 -21.21
C GLU A 105 0.65 2.69 -20.66
N THR A 106 0.43 1.47 -20.12
CA THR A 106 -0.86 1.04 -19.60
C THR A 106 -0.67 0.32 -18.27
N TYR A 107 -1.21 0.90 -17.21
CA TYR A 107 -1.15 0.25 -15.90
C TYR A 107 -2.32 -0.72 -15.71
N LYS A 108 -2.08 -1.76 -14.92
CA LYS A 108 -3.11 -2.74 -14.58
C LYS A 108 -4.34 -2.07 -13.97
N ILE A 109 -5.52 -2.40 -14.50
CA ILE A 109 -6.78 -1.91 -13.93
C ILE A 109 -7.06 -2.65 -12.63
N PHE A 110 -7.29 -1.89 -11.55
CA PHE A 110 -7.69 -2.43 -10.26
C PHE A 110 -9.15 -2.08 -9.98
N GLY A 111 -10.02 -3.10 -10.02
CA GLY A 111 -11.45 -2.95 -9.76
C GLY A 111 -11.84 -2.80 -8.29
N GLY A 112 -10.85 -2.72 -7.36
CA GLY A 112 -11.11 -2.68 -5.92
C GLY A 112 -11.39 -4.06 -5.33
N THR A 113 -11.87 -4.06 -4.08
CA THR A 113 -12.35 -5.26 -3.40
C THR A 113 -13.74 -4.99 -2.81
N PRO A 114 -14.65 -5.97 -2.82
CA PRO A 114 -15.96 -5.83 -2.18
C PRO A 114 -15.89 -5.82 -0.64
N LEU A 115 -14.74 -6.16 -0.05
CA LEU A 115 -14.55 -6.13 1.40
C LEU A 115 -14.44 -4.69 1.90
N LYS A 116 -15.58 -4.09 2.22
CA LYS A 116 -15.71 -2.74 2.75
C LYS A 116 -16.07 -2.81 4.24
N PRO A 117 -15.26 -2.23 5.16
CA PRO A 117 -15.57 -2.27 6.58
C PRO A 117 -16.79 -1.40 6.92
N THR A 118 -17.69 -1.93 7.76
CA THR A 118 -18.81 -1.22 8.38
C THR A 118 -18.76 -1.35 9.89
N GLY A 119 -19.49 -0.52 10.62
CA GLY A 119 -19.65 -0.63 12.08
C GLY A 119 -20.77 -1.58 12.45
N ASN A 120 -20.60 -2.30 13.55
CA ASN A 120 -21.65 -3.10 14.19
C ASN A 120 -22.21 -2.38 15.44
N ASP A 121 -23.03 -3.08 16.23
CA ASP A 121 -23.71 -2.50 17.42
C ASP A 121 -22.77 -2.20 18.60
N ASP A 122 -21.55 -2.72 18.60
CA ASP A 122 -20.52 -2.36 19.59
C ASP A 122 -19.95 -0.94 19.37
N CYS A 123 -20.35 -0.26 18.31
CA CYS A 123 -19.85 1.06 17.96
C CYS A 123 -20.31 2.11 18.97
N SER A 124 -19.37 2.73 19.68
CA SER A 124 -19.64 3.80 20.65
C SER A 124 -19.87 5.19 20.05
N GLY A 125 -19.82 5.33 18.73
CA GLY A 125 -19.97 6.64 18.06
C GLY A 125 -18.80 7.61 18.23
N CYS A 126 -17.61 7.15 18.65
CA CYS A 126 -16.47 8.04 18.97
C CYS A 126 -15.88 8.79 17.77
N GLY A 127 -16.22 8.43 16.53
CA GLY A 127 -15.80 9.09 15.29
C GLY A 127 -14.32 8.94 14.92
N LEU A 128 -13.51 8.16 15.67
CA LEU A 128 -12.07 8.02 15.39
C LEU A 128 -11.81 7.49 13.98
N CYS A 129 -12.57 6.46 13.55
CA CYS A 129 -12.46 5.88 12.22
C CYS A 129 -12.78 6.88 11.08
N ALA A 130 -13.71 7.82 11.34
CA ALA A 130 -14.05 8.87 10.38
C ALA A 130 -12.93 9.91 10.24
N ARG A 131 -12.41 10.42 11.39
CA ARG A 131 -11.30 11.39 11.40
C ARG A 131 -10.02 10.86 10.75
N GLU A 132 -9.77 9.57 10.92
CA GLU A 132 -8.57 8.90 10.42
C GLU A 132 -8.74 8.27 9.02
N CYS A 133 -9.91 8.42 8.40
CA CYS A 133 -10.16 7.87 7.07
C CYS A 133 -9.42 8.71 6.01
N PRO A 134 -8.45 8.13 5.26
CA PRO A 134 -7.62 8.89 4.33
C PRO A 134 -8.40 9.45 3.13
N VAL A 135 -9.61 8.93 2.88
CA VAL A 135 -10.47 9.27 1.74
C VAL A 135 -11.82 9.85 2.16
N GLY A 136 -12.06 10.08 3.46
CA GLY A 136 -13.34 10.60 3.94
C GLY A 136 -14.54 9.70 3.61
N ALA A 137 -14.34 8.38 3.66
CA ALA A 137 -15.40 7.40 3.38
C ALA A 137 -16.31 7.10 4.58
N ILE A 138 -16.10 7.75 5.72
CA ILE A 138 -16.88 7.55 6.95
C ILE A 138 -17.24 8.92 7.49
N ASP A 139 -18.52 9.17 7.72
CA ASP A 139 -19.01 10.39 8.34
C ASP A 139 -18.81 10.34 9.88
N VAL A 140 -18.41 11.46 10.47
CA VAL A 140 -18.28 11.59 11.94
C VAL A 140 -19.64 11.50 12.62
N ALA A 141 -20.69 11.99 11.97
CA ALA A 141 -22.06 11.94 12.50
C ALA A 141 -22.68 10.54 12.42
N ASP A 142 -22.18 9.69 11.50
CA ASP A 142 -22.64 8.31 11.33
C ASP A 142 -21.46 7.36 11.13
N PRO A 143 -20.64 7.11 12.18
CA PRO A 143 -19.43 6.32 12.06
C PRO A 143 -19.67 4.82 11.90
N LYS A 144 -20.91 4.33 11.94
CA LYS A 144 -21.25 2.94 11.62
C LYS A 144 -21.21 2.69 10.11
N ASN A 145 -21.67 3.64 9.31
CA ASN A 145 -21.77 3.50 7.87
C ASN A 145 -20.45 3.83 7.14
N THR A 146 -20.32 3.32 5.94
CA THR A 146 -19.19 3.57 5.04
C THR A 146 -19.73 3.92 3.67
N ILE A 147 -19.27 5.02 3.10
CA ILE A 147 -19.53 5.40 1.71
C ILE A 147 -18.68 4.48 0.84
N LEU A 148 -19.32 3.44 0.29
CA LEU A 148 -18.64 2.31 -0.35
C LEU A 148 -17.80 2.74 -1.56
N GLU A 149 -18.29 3.72 -2.33
CA GLU A 149 -17.66 4.25 -3.54
C GLU A 149 -16.36 5.01 -3.22
N LYS A 150 -16.28 5.63 -2.03
CA LYS A 150 -15.07 6.30 -1.56
C LYS A 150 -14.06 5.36 -0.92
N CYS A 151 -14.53 4.24 -0.36
CA CYS A 151 -13.69 3.35 0.44
C CYS A 151 -12.64 2.62 -0.40
N ILE A 152 -11.38 2.81 -0.09
CA ILE A 152 -10.24 2.13 -0.74
C ILE A 152 -9.86 0.80 -0.07
N SER A 153 -10.64 0.33 0.90
CA SER A 153 -10.42 -0.94 1.63
C SER A 153 -9.03 -1.07 2.29
N CYS A 154 -8.50 0.03 2.81
CA CYS A 154 -7.18 0.05 3.47
C CYS A 154 -7.18 -0.58 4.87
N MET A 155 -8.34 -0.94 5.41
CA MET A 155 -8.56 -1.55 6.74
C MET A 155 -8.10 -0.70 7.94
N ARG A 156 -7.63 0.54 7.75
CA ARG A 156 -7.18 1.41 8.84
C ARG A 156 -8.26 1.54 9.92
N CYS A 157 -9.52 1.75 9.54
CA CYS A 157 -10.64 1.90 10.45
C CYS A 157 -10.91 0.65 11.32
N ILE A 158 -10.53 -0.54 10.86
CA ILE A 158 -10.58 -1.77 11.67
C ILE A 158 -9.46 -1.75 12.71
N GLY A 159 -8.23 -1.48 12.27
CA GLY A 159 -7.04 -1.53 13.13
C GLY A 159 -7.04 -0.51 14.28
N ILE A 160 -7.67 0.66 14.07
CA ILE A 160 -7.70 1.73 15.08
C ILE A 160 -8.95 1.75 15.93
N CYS A 161 -9.96 0.89 15.67
CA CYS A 161 -11.21 0.92 16.41
C CYS A 161 -11.02 0.40 17.85
N PRO A 162 -11.16 1.23 18.90
CA PRO A 162 -10.89 0.80 20.28
C PRO A 162 -11.93 -0.21 20.82
N LYS A 163 -13.09 -0.33 20.13
CA LYS A 163 -14.14 -1.29 20.45
C LYS A 163 -14.14 -2.52 19.53
N GLY A 164 -13.24 -2.59 18.53
CA GLY A 164 -13.28 -3.64 17.52
C GLY A 164 -14.58 -3.69 16.72
N ALA A 165 -15.33 -2.59 16.71
CA ALA A 165 -16.68 -2.52 16.12
C ALA A 165 -16.68 -2.43 14.59
N ARG A 166 -15.56 -2.05 13.97
CA ARG A 166 -15.43 -1.99 12.50
C ARG A 166 -14.99 -3.34 11.97
N LYS A 167 -15.79 -3.93 11.06
CA LYS A 167 -15.55 -5.28 10.51
C LYS A 167 -15.96 -5.32 9.04
N VAL A 168 -15.41 -6.26 8.30
CA VAL A 168 -15.93 -6.68 6.98
C VAL A 168 -16.91 -7.85 7.15
N ASP A 169 -17.71 -8.12 6.12
CA ASP A 169 -18.53 -9.32 6.10
C ASP A 169 -17.67 -10.58 6.23
N GLN A 170 -17.91 -11.40 7.25
CA GLN A 170 -17.08 -12.56 7.58
C GLN A 170 -17.23 -13.70 6.56
N ASN A 171 -18.43 -13.89 6.00
CA ASN A 171 -18.65 -14.95 5.02
C ASN A 171 -17.94 -14.63 3.71
N LEU A 172 -18.09 -13.38 3.26
CA LEU A 172 -17.38 -12.89 2.08
C LEU A 172 -15.87 -12.92 2.30
N TRP A 173 -15.41 -12.55 3.50
CA TRP A 173 -13.99 -12.60 3.85
C TRP A 173 -13.43 -14.03 3.77
N ASN A 174 -14.13 -15.02 4.36
CA ASN A 174 -13.72 -16.43 4.33
C ASN A 174 -13.61 -16.95 2.89
N MET A 175 -14.65 -16.74 2.08
CA MET A 175 -14.69 -17.14 0.67
C MET A 175 -13.53 -16.52 -0.13
N MET A 176 -13.26 -15.24 0.08
CA MET A 176 -12.17 -14.56 -0.61
C MET A 176 -10.80 -14.99 -0.10
N ALA A 177 -10.64 -15.26 1.19
CA ALA A 177 -9.40 -15.76 1.77
C ALA A 177 -8.99 -17.11 1.17
N GLU A 178 -9.95 -18.04 1.05
CA GLU A 178 -9.73 -19.34 0.39
C GLU A 178 -9.33 -19.17 -1.08
N LYS A 179 -10.04 -18.34 -1.83
CA LYS A 179 -9.74 -18.05 -3.24
C LYS A 179 -8.35 -17.43 -3.42
N MET A 180 -7.91 -16.61 -2.48
CA MET A 180 -6.63 -15.89 -2.56
C MET A 180 -5.45 -16.70 -1.98
N ALA A 181 -5.69 -17.75 -1.20
CA ALA A 181 -4.65 -18.55 -0.56
C ALA A 181 -3.55 -19.05 -1.51
N PRO A 182 -3.86 -19.55 -2.74
CA PRO A 182 -2.82 -20.02 -3.66
C PRO A 182 -1.83 -18.93 -4.09
N VAL A 183 -2.26 -17.66 -4.16
CA VAL A 183 -1.41 -16.55 -4.62
C VAL A 183 -0.80 -15.73 -3.47
N LEU A 184 -1.40 -15.83 -2.26
CA LEU A 184 -0.92 -15.16 -1.05
C LEU A 184 -0.03 -16.05 -0.17
N GLY A 185 -0.04 -17.37 -0.42
CA GLY A 185 0.74 -18.33 0.37
C GLY A 185 2.24 -18.26 0.10
N GLY A 186 2.99 -18.90 1.01
CA GLY A 186 4.46 -18.92 0.98
C GLY A 186 5.08 -17.58 1.38
N ARG A 187 6.40 -17.61 1.65
CA ARG A 187 7.18 -16.39 1.90
C ARG A 187 7.53 -15.74 0.57
N LYS A 188 7.21 -14.48 0.40
CA LYS A 188 7.69 -13.65 -0.71
C LYS A 188 8.88 -12.81 -0.26
N GLU A 189 9.74 -12.46 -1.20
CA GLU A 189 10.98 -11.74 -0.95
C GLU A 189 10.78 -10.22 -1.02
N ASN A 190 11.68 -9.48 -0.35
CA ASN A 190 11.87 -8.07 -0.59
C ASN A 190 12.74 -7.90 -1.86
N HIS A 191 12.49 -6.85 -2.63
CA HIS A 191 13.23 -6.58 -3.86
C HIS A 191 13.81 -5.18 -3.84
N LEU A 192 15.04 -5.04 -4.36
CA LEU A 192 15.73 -3.77 -4.58
C LEU A 192 16.07 -3.64 -6.07
N PHE A 193 15.74 -2.50 -6.64
CA PHE A 193 16.06 -2.07 -8.00
C PHE A 193 17.02 -0.88 -7.93
N LEU A 194 18.15 -0.97 -8.67
CA LEU A 194 19.20 0.04 -8.69
C LEU A 194 19.53 0.46 -10.11
#